data_0542c868ee8a7f860d3551de44b74aa5
#
_entry.id   0542c868ee8a7f860d3551de44b74aa5
#
_cell.length_a   1.000
_cell.length_b   1.000
_cell.length_c   1.000
_cell.angle_alpha   90.00
_cell.angle_beta   90.00
_cell.angle_gamma   90.00
#
_symmetry.space_group_name_H-M   'P 1'
#
loop_
_entity.id
_entity.type
_entity.pdbx_description
1 polymer ?
#
loop_
_entity_poly.entity_id
_entity_poly.type
_entity_poly.pdbx_seq_one_letter_code
_entity_poly.pdbx_strand_id
1 'polypeptide(L)'
;MLNNKSVLITGGTGSFGKKFVETILRDYPQVKKIIIYSRDELKQFELKQKYPGHKYPQLRFFIGDVRDLERLTRACEGVDVIIHAAAIKQVDTAEYNPEECIKTNVHGAQNVIKAALATGVQHVVALSTDKACAPINLYGATKLTSDKLFTAANNISGSKNIRFSVCLLYTSPSPRD
;
A
#
# COMPACT_ATOMS: atom_id res chain seq x y z
N MET A 1 -5.84 -8.97 -16.05
CA MET A 1 -4.73 -8.12 -15.59
C MET A 1 -4.07 -8.69 -14.32
N LEU A 2 -4.83 -9.08 -13.27
CA LEU A 2 -4.27 -9.63 -12.02
C LEU A 2 -4.37 -11.17 -11.90
N ASN A 3 -4.96 -11.87 -12.86
CA ASN A 3 -4.97 -13.32 -12.89
C ASN A 3 -3.53 -13.87 -12.93
N ASN A 4 -3.28 -14.92 -12.17
CA ASN A 4 -1.96 -15.56 -11.99
C ASN A 4 -0.88 -14.64 -11.36
N LYS A 5 -1.26 -13.48 -10.81
CA LYS A 5 -0.36 -12.55 -10.14
C LYS A 5 -0.45 -12.65 -8.62
N SER A 6 0.67 -12.41 -7.96
CA SER A 6 0.76 -12.22 -6.50
C SER A 6 0.72 -10.73 -6.21
N VAL A 7 -0.24 -10.29 -5.41
CA VAL A 7 -0.48 -8.87 -5.08
C VAL A 7 -0.27 -8.66 -3.60
N LEU A 8 0.50 -7.64 -3.22
CA LEU A 8 0.62 -7.18 -1.83
C LEU A 8 -0.05 -5.81 -1.70
N ILE A 9 -0.91 -5.68 -0.69
CA ILE A 9 -1.52 -4.39 -0.35
C ILE A 9 -1.09 -3.94 1.04
N THR A 10 -0.35 -2.83 1.12
CA THR A 10 -0.05 -2.17 2.40
C THR A 10 -1.27 -1.37 2.86
N GLY A 11 -1.53 -1.34 4.16
CA GLY A 11 -2.76 -0.73 4.67
C GLY A 11 -4.04 -1.50 4.27
N GLY A 12 -3.90 -2.79 3.96
CA GLY A 12 -4.98 -3.62 3.41
C GLY A 12 -6.20 -3.82 4.32
N THR A 13 -6.11 -3.47 5.61
CA THR A 13 -7.23 -3.50 6.55
C THR A 13 -8.03 -2.18 6.61
N GLY A 14 -7.58 -1.13 5.92
CA GLY A 14 -8.30 0.13 5.79
C GLY A 14 -9.50 0.03 4.83
N SER A 15 -10.30 1.11 4.73
CA SER A 15 -11.51 1.15 3.88
C SER A 15 -11.21 0.81 2.42
N PHE A 16 -10.19 1.47 1.83
CA PHE A 16 -9.75 1.16 0.47
C PHE A 16 -9.28 -0.30 0.36
N GLY A 17 -8.42 -0.76 1.29
CA GLY A 17 -7.87 -2.11 1.24
C GLY A 17 -8.94 -3.19 1.29
N LYS A 18 -9.93 -3.05 2.16
CA LYS A 18 -11.07 -3.97 2.26
C LYS A 18 -11.85 -4.03 0.94
N LYS A 19 -12.14 -2.86 0.34
CA LYS A 19 -12.88 -2.80 -0.95
C LYS A 19 -12.05 -3.35 -2.11
N PHE A 20 -10.75 -3.05 -2.12
CA PHE A 20 -9.83 -3.57 -3.13
C PHE A 20 -9.73 -5.10 -3.10
N VAL A 21 -9.60 -5.70 -1.90
CA VAL A 21 -9.59 -7.16 -1.72
C VAL A 21 -10.89 -7.78 -2.20
N GLU A 22 -12.04 -7.23 -1.81
CA GLU A 22 -13.35 -7.67 -2.27
C GLU A 22 -13.46 -7.65 -3.80
N THR A 23 -13.03 -6.55 -4.41
CA THR A 23 -13.08 -6.38 -5.88
C THR A 23 -12.17 -7.37 -6.59
N ILE A 24 -10.93 -7.58 -6.12
CA ILE A 24 -10.02 -8.57 -6.72
C ILE A 24 -10.59 -9.98 -6.63
N LEU A 25 -11.12 -10.36 -5.47
CA LEU A 25 -11.69 -11.70 -5.28
C LEU A 25 -12.88 -11.96 -6.21
N ARG A 26 -13.67 -10.92 -6.52
CA ARG A 26 -14.80 -11.01 -7.43
C ARG A 26 -14.36 -11.01 -8.91
N ASP A 27 -13.50 -10.08 -9.30
CA ASP A 27 -13.21 -9.79 -10.71
C ASP A 27 -11.98 -10.54 -11.25
N TYR A 28 -11.13 -11.06 -10.36
CA TYR A 28 -9.92 -11.82 -10.70
C TYR A 28 -9.85 -13.15 -9.94
N PRO A 29 -10.75 -14.10 -10.23
CA PRO A 29 -10.84 -15.36 -9.47
C PRO A 29 -9.57 -16.22 -9.56
N GLN A 30 -8.73 -16.00 -10.57
CA GLN A 30 -7.46 -16.72 -10.76
C GLN A 30 -6.25 -15.94 -10.21
N VAL A 31 -6.47 -14.94 -9.34
CA VAL A 31 -5.35 -14.28 -8.64
C VAL A 31 -4.58 -15.34 -7.84
N LYS A 32 -3.25 -15.35 -7.99
CA LYS A 32 -2.41 -16.37 -7.35
C LYS A 32 -2.32 -16.18 -5.84
N LYS A 33 -2.14 -14.93 -5.39
CA LYS A 33 -1.98 -14.58 -3.98
C LYS A 33 -2.37 -13.13 -3.74
N ILE A 34 -3.03 -12.86 -2.62
CA ILE A 34 -3.29 -11.50 -2.13
C ILE A 34 -2.74 -11.44 -0.71
N ILE A 35 -1.71 -10.62 -0.49
CA ILE A 35 -1.09 -10.39 0.81
C ILE A 35 -1.63 -9.09 1.38
N ILE A 36 -2.33 -9.20 2.50
CA ILE A 36 -2.85 -8.08 3.29
C ILE A 36 -1.79 -7.75 4.33
N TYR A 37 -1.08 -6.63 4.13
CA TYR A 37 0.01 -6.18 4.99
C TYR A 37 -0.44 -4.98 5.81
N SER A 38 -0.52 -5.12 7.12
CA SER A 38 -0.92 -4.03 8.03
C SER A 38 -0.44 -4.30 9.46
N ARG A 39 -0.42 -3.25 10.28
CA ARG A 39 -0.03 -3.31 11.70
C ARG A 39 -1.13 -3.83 12.61
N ASP A 40 -2.38 -3.66 12.20
CA ASP A 40 -3.57 -3.85 13.03
C ASP A 40 -3.99 -5.32 13.03
N GLU A 41 -3.62 -6.02 14.09
CA GLU A 41 -3.94 -7.44 14.29
C GLU A 41 -5.45 -7.68 14.36
N LEU A 42 -6.18 -6.83 15.10
CA LEU A 42 -7.63 -7.00 15.27
C LEU A 42 -8.36 -6.90 13.93
N LYS A 43 -8.07 -5.88 13.13
CA LYS A 43 -8.69 -5.74 11.81
C LYS A 43 -8.28 -6.85 10.84
N GLN A 44 -7.08 -7.42 10.97
CA GLN A 44 -6.70 -8.60 10.21
C GLN A 44 -7.50 -9.83 10.64
N PHE A 45 -7.69 -10.01 11.92
CA PHE A 45 -8.52 -11.09 12.47
C PHE A 45 -9.97 -10.99 11.96
N GLU A 46 -10.61 -9.81 12.08
CA GLU A 46 -11.96 -9.56 11.55
C GLU A 46 -12.07 -9.88 10.06
N LEU A 47 -11.08 -9.44 9.28
CA LEU A 47 -11.07 -9.67 7.85
C LEU A 47 -10.88 -11.15 7.51
N LYS A 48 -10.09 -11.88 8.29
CA LYS A 48 -9.91 -13.33 8.18
C LYS A 48 -11.20 -14.11 8.50
N GLN A 49 -12.00 -13.62 9.45
CA GLN A 49 -13.34 -14.20 9.73
C GLN A 49 -14.28 -14.01 8.53
N LYS A 50 -14.25 -12.82 7.90
CA LYS A 50 -15.05 -12.54 6.70
C LYS A 50 -14.63 -13.38 5.50
N TYR A 51 -13.33 -13.70 5.38
CA TYR A 51 -12.75 -14.45 4.27
C TYR A 51 -12.00 -15.69 4.79
N PRO A 52 -12.73 -16.74 5.20
CA PRO A 52 -12.12 -17.94 5.77
C PRO A 52 -11.24 -18.67 4.75
N GLY A 53 -10.10 -19.18 5.20
CA GLY A 53 -9.03 -19.73 4.35
C GLY A 53 -9.45 -20.93 3.49
N HIS A 54 -10.44 -21.71 3.92
CA HIS A 54 -10.96 -22.81 3.13
C HIS A 54 -11.74 -22.37 1.88
N LYS A 55 -12.33 -21.15 1.91
CA LYS A 55 -13.03 -20.56 0.76
C LYS A 55 -12.13 -19.61 -0.05
N TYR A 56 -11.16 -19.00 0.60
CA TYR A 56 -10.26 -18.00 0.01
C TYR A 56 -8.78 -18.36 0.23
N PRO A 57 -8.33 -19.49 -0.31
CA PRO A 57 -6.97 -20.00 -0.07
C PRO A 57 -5.86 -19.11 -0.61
N GLN A 58 -6.17 -18.15 -1.48
CA GLN A 58 -5.22 -17.18 -2.04
C GLN A 58 -4.88 -16.03 -1.09
N LEU A 59 -5.67 -15.80 -0.01
CA LEU A 59 -5.42 -14.72 0.94
C LEU A 59 -4.29 -15.08 1.92
N ARG A 60 -3.45 -14.09 2.20
CA ARG A 60 -2.42 -14.13 3.24
C ARG A 60 -2.51 -12.88 4.10
N PHE A 61 -2.42 -13.06 5.40
CA PHE A 61 -2.49 -11.98 6.38
C PHE A 61 -1.12 -11.83 7.05
N PHE A 62 -0.44 -10.73 6.72
CA PHE A 62 0.91 -10.45 7.23
C PHE A 62 0.88 -9.23 8.13
N ILE A 63 1.15 -9.43 9.42
CA ILE A 63 1.38 -8.31 10.33
C ILE A 63 2.75 -7.72 10.03
N GLY A 64 2.77 -6.40 9.84
CA GLY A 64 3.99 -5.64 9.60
C GLY A 64 3.72 -4.16 9.42
N ASP A 65 4.77 -3.38 9.60
CA ASP A 65 4.80 -1.92 9.44
C ASP A 65 5.62 -1.56 8.20
N VAL A 66 5.15 -0.60 7.41
CA VAL A 66 5.91 -0.09 6.25
C VAL A 66 7.20 0.62 6.66
N ARG A 67 7.34 0.99 7.92
CA ARG A 67 8.57 1.56 8.48
C ARG A 67 9.66 0.51 8.71
N ASP A 68 9.30 -0.76 8.78
CA ASP A 68 10.21 -1.89 8.92
C ASP A 68 10.57 -2.43 7.52
N LEU A 69 11.73 -2.03 7.03
CA LEU A 69 12.22 -2.41 5.71
C LEU A 69 12.48 -3.92 5.61
N GLU A 70 13.05 -4.53 6.64
CA GLU A 70 13.39 -5.96 6.62
C GLU A 70 12.12 -6.80 6.51
N ARG A 71 11.14 -6.53 7.38
CA ARG A 71 9.84 -7.23 7.37
C ARG A 71 9.09 -7.03 6.07
N LEU A 72 9.10 -5.80 5.53
CA LEU A 72 8.45 -5.48 4.26
C LEU A 72 9.13 -6.20 3.09
N THR A 73 10.46 -6.23 3.05
CA THR A 73 11.21 -6.94 2.01
C THR A 73 10.87 -8.42 1.98
N ARG A 74 10.86 -9.08 3.14
CA ARG A 74 10.43 -10.49 3.24
C ARG A 74 8.98 -10.69 2.77
N ALA A 75 8.09 -9.74 3.06
CA ALA A 75 6.70 -9.82 2.62
C ALA A 75 6.54 -9.66 1.10
N CYS A 76 7.48 -8.97 0.45
CA CYS A 76 7.48 -8.73 -1.00
C CYS A 76 8.08 -9.90 -1.82
N GLU A 77 8.62 -10.94 -1.19
CA GLU A 77 9.19 -12.08 -1.91
C GLU A 77 8.13 -12.82 -2.74
N GLY A 78 8.39 -12.94 -4.04
CA GLY A 78 7.46 -13.56 -4.99
C GLY A 78 6.17 -12.78 -5.22
N VAL A 79 6.20 -11.45 -4.97
CA VAL A 79 5.12 -10.51 -5.27
C VAL A 79 5.36 -9.89 -6.65
N ASP A 80 4.31 -9.86 -7.47
CA ASP A 80 4.35 -9.21 -8.79
C ASP A 80 3.92 -7.74 -8.72
N VAL A 81 2.93 -7.43 -7.87
CA VAL A 81 2.30 -6.11 -7.80
C VAL A 81 2.17 -5.65 -6.34
N ILE A 82 2.57 -4.42 -6.06
CA ILE A 82 2.33 -3.75 -4.78
C ILE A 82 1.31 -2.64 -4.96
N ILE A 83 0.28 -2.63 -4.11
CA ILE A 83 -0.62 -1.48 -3.92
C ILE A 83 -0.28 -0.84 -2.59
N HIS A 84 0.29 0.36 -2.63
CA HIS A 84 0.70 1.08 -1.42
C HIS A 84 -0.39 2.04 -0.96
N ALA A 85 -1.19 1.58 0.03
CA ALA A 85 -2.29 2.36 0.61
C ALA A 85 -2.07 2.71 2.11
N ALA A 86 -0.96 2.28 2.70
CA ALA A 86 -0.64 2.62 4.07
C ALA A 86 -0.22 4.09 4.19
N ALA A 87 -0.92 4.85 5.01
CA ALA A 87 -0.58 6.25 5.32
C ALA A 87 -1.26 6.69 6.63
N ILE A 88 -0.68 7.67 7.31
CA ILE A 88 -1.39 8.53 8.26
C ILE A 88 -2.07 9.60 7.41
N LYS A 89 -3.40 9.70 7.51
CA LYS A 89 -4.21 10.55 6.62
C LYS A 89 -5.11 11.56 7.33
N GLN A 90 -5.24 11.44 8.66
CA GLN A 90 -5.98 12.40 9.47
C GLN A 90 -5.12 13.66 9.62
N VAL A 91 -5.61 14.81 9.15
CA VAL A 91 -4.84 16.06 9.14
C VAL A 91 -4.43 16.46 10.56
N ASP A 92 -5.38 16.53 11.48
CA ASP A 92 -5.11 16.91 12.87
C ASP A 92 -4.13 15.96 13.55
N THR A 93 -4.25 14.66 13.27
CA THR A 93 -3.33 13.64 13.80
C THR A 93 -1.93 13.83 13.24
N ALA A 94 -1.81 14.17 11.96
CA ALA A 94 -0.53 14.41 11.30
C ALA A 94 0.16 15.66 11.84
N GLU A 95 -0.59 16.75 12.03
CA GLU A 95 -0.06 17.99 12.61
C GLU A 95 0.40 17.80 14.06
N TYR A 96 -0.33 17.02 14.84
CA TYR A 96 0.02 16.73 16.24
C TYR A 96 1.19 15.73 16.37
N ASN A 97 1.37 14.84 15.39
CA ASN A 97 2.42 13.81 15.39
C ASN A 97 3.27 13.88 14.10
N PRO A 98 4.02 14.96 13.87
CA PRO A 98 4.69 15.21 12.60
C PRO A 98 5.73 14.14 12.25
N GLU A 99 6.54 13.69 13.23
CA GLU A 99 7.54 12.65 13.01
C GLU A 99 6.90 11.32 12.56
N GLU A 100 5.81 10.91 13.20
CA GLU A 100 5.13 9.65 12.88
C GLU A 100 4.50 9.72 11.50
N CYS A 101 3.98 10.89 11.11
CA CYS A 101 3.47 11.14 9.78
C CYS A 101 4.58 11.03 8.73
N ILE A 102 5.73 11.66 8.95
CA ILE A 102 6.90 11.60 8.07
C ILE A 102 7.43 10.16 7.98
N LYS A 103 7.64 9.50 9.13
CA LYS A 103 8.11 8.10 9.17
C LYS A 103 7.20 7.15 8.38
N THR A 104 5.89 7.33 8.50
CA THR A 104 4.93 6.44 7.82
C THR A 104 4.80 6.81 6.34
N ASN A 105 4.55 8.07 6.02
CA ASN A 105 4.18 8.48 4.66
C ASN A 105 5.40 8.66 3.75
N VAL A 106 6.54 9.11 4.28
CA VAL A 106 7.75 9.37 3.49
C VAL A 106 8.73 8.20 3.60
N HIS A 107 9.19 7.85 4.82
CA HIS A 107 10.13 6.74 4.96
C HIS A 107 9.48 5.40 4.62
N GLY A 108 8.18 5.22 4.93
CA GLY A 108 7.41 4.05 4.50
C GLY A 108 7.35 3.92 2.98
N ALA A 109 7.16 5.02 2.25
CA ALA A 109 7.23 5.04 0.80
C ALA A 109 8.62 4.66 0.26
N GLN A 110 9.69 5.21 0.87
CA GLN A 110 11.07 4.82 0.53
C GLN A 110 11.32 3.33 0.75
N ASN A 111 10.81 2.78 1.85
CA ASN A 111 10.95 1.35 2.14
C ASN A 111 10.21 0.47 1.13
N VAL A 112 9.01 0.87 0.70
CA VAL A 112 8.26 0.17 -0.36
C VAL A 112 9.07 0.16 -1.66
N ILE A 113 9.66 1.29 -2.05
CA ILE A 113 10.51 1.40 -3.24
C ILE A 113 11.73 0.47 -3.11
N LYS A 114 12.45 0.52 -1.98
CA LYS A 114 13.63 -0.33 -1.72
C LYS A 114 13.27 -1.82 -1.75
N ALA A 115 12.21 -2.21 -1.07
CA ALA A 115 11.73 -3.60 -1.03
C ALA A 115 11.35 -4.09 -2.44
N ALA A 116 10.60 -3.29 -3.20
CA ALA A 116 10.19 -3.62 -4.56
C ALA A 116 11.41 -3.80 -5.50
N LEU A 117 12.39 -2.90 -5.41
CA LEU A 117 13.63 -3.00 -6.20
C LEU A 117 14.47 -4.23 -5.79
N ALA A 118 14.45 -4.64 -4.53
CA ALA A 118 15.21 -5.79 -4.04
C ALA A 118 14.59 -7.15 -4.42
N THR A 119 13.25 -7.24 -4.54
CA THR A 119 12.53 -8.51 -4.65
C THR A 119 11.97 -8.81 -6.04
N GLY A 120 12.23 -7.95 -7.04
CA GLY A 120 11.80 -8.17 -8.41
C GLY A 120 10.30 -7.95 -8.66
N VAL A 121 9.66 -7.13 -7.84
CA VAL A 121 8.29 -6.65 -8.09
C VAL A 121 8.22 -5.96 -9.46
N GLN A 122 7.16 -6.21 -10.20
CA GLN A 122 7.00 -5.67 -11.57
C GLN A 122 6.26 -4.32 -11.58
N HIS A 123 5.29 -4.15 -10.68
CA HIS A 123 4.48 -2.93 -10.62
C HIS A 123 4.24 -2.48 -9.19
N VAL A 124 4.41 -1.19 -8.95
CA VAL A 124 4.02 -0.54 -7.69
C VAL A 124 3.06 0.59 -8.02
N VAL A 125 1.87 0.55 -7.40
CA VAL A 125 0.88 1.62 -7.49
C VAL A 125 0.73 2.24 -6.11
N ALA A 126 1.15 3.48 -5.94
CA ALA A 126 0.99 4.25 -4.72
C ALA A 126 -0.27 5.10 -4.78
N LEU A 127 -1.08 5.06 -3.74
CA LEU A 127 -2.27 5.91 -3.66
C LEU A 127 -1.90 7.33 -3.24
N SER A 128 -2.43 8.32 -3.94
CA SER A 128 -2.30 9.73 -3.62
C SER A 128 -3.64 10.35 -3.25
N THR A 129 -3.66 11.66 -3.04
CA THR A 129 -4.79 12.47 -2.61
C THR A 129 -4.74 13.84 -3.29
N ASP A 130 -5.88 14.47 -3.46
CA ASP A 130 -6.01 15.87 -3.88
C ASP A 130 -5.21 16.84 -2.98
N LYS A 131 -5.09 16.52 -1.68
CA LYS A 131 -4.33 17.31 -0.70
C LYS A 131 -2.82 17.34 -0.95
N ALA A 132 -2.31 16.51 -1.86
CA ALA A 132 -0.93 16.57 -2.34
C ALA A 132 -0.71 17.69 -3.37
N CYS A 133 -1.77 18.25 -3.94
CA CYS A 133 -1.70 19.38 -4.86
C CYS A 133 -1.68 20.68 -4.05
N ALA A 134 -0.59 21.47 -4.16
CA ALA A 134 -0.40 22.71 -3.40
C ALA A 134 -0.72 22.54 -1.89
N PRO A 135 -0.01 21.67 -1.17
CA PRO A 135 -0.37 21.25 0.18
C PRO A 135 -0.32 22.41 1.18
N ILE A 136 -1.38 22.55 1.96
CA ILE A 136 -1.49 23.53 3.05
C ILE A 136 -1.36 22.90 4.45
N ASN A 137 -1.10 21.60 4.50
CA ASN A 137 -0.94 20.83 5.74
C ASN A 137 0.12 19.74 5.59
N LEU A 138 0.59 19.22 6.72
CA LEU A 138 1.65 18.21 6.75
C LEU A 138 1.24 16.92 6.03
N TYR A 139 0.01 16.46 6.18
CA TYR A 139 -0.47 15.28 5.46
C TYR A 139 -0.29 15.45 3.95
N GLY A 140 -0.78 16.55 3.38
CA GLY A 140 -0.63 16.85 1.96
C GLY A 140 0.85 16.96 1.54
N ALA A 141 1.68 17.65 2.33
CA ALA A 141 3.11 17.78 2.07
C ALA A 141 3.83 16.42 2.05
N THR A 142 3.54 15.54 3.02
CA THR A 142 4.11 14.18 3.04
C THR A 142 3.63 13.32 1.88
N LYS A 143 2.39 13.49 1.43
CA LYS A 143 1.87 12.78 0.27
C LYS A 143 2.49 13.28 -1.04
N LEU A 144 2.66 14.60 -1.20
CA LEU A 144 3.41 15.16 -2.33
C LEU A 144 4.84 14.60 -2.38
N THR A 145 5.52 14.57 -1.23
CA THR A 145 6.87 14.00 -1.14
C THR A 145 6.88 12.52 -1.55
N SER A 146 5.94 11.73 -1.04
CA SER A 146 5.76 10.32 -1.42
C SER A 146 5.54 10.16 -2.93
N ASP A 147 4.68 10.96 -3.54
CA ASP A 147 4.39 10.92 -4.97
C ASP A 147 5.64 11.20 -5.82
N LYS A 148 6.44 12.19 -5.40
CA LYS A 148 7.72 12.50 -6.06
C LYS A 148 8.72 11.36 -5.93
N LEU A 149 8.80 10.70 -4.76
CA LEU A 149 9.65 9.53 -4.54
C LEU A 149 9.28 8.38 -5.48
N PHE A 150 7.99 8.01 -5.57
CA PHE A 150 7.54 6.94 -6.47
C PHE A 150 7.77 7.29 -7.94
N THR A 151 7.51 8.52 -8.35
CA THR A 151 7.76 8.96 -9.72
C THR A 151 9.26 8.88 -10.07
N ALA A 152 10.12 9.40 -9.18
CA ALA A 152 11.57 9.38 -9.35
C ALA A 152 12.16 7.96 -9.31
N ALA A 153 11.51 7.01 -8.63
CA ALA A 153 11.95 5.63 -8.54
C ALA A 153 12.07 4.95 -9.91
N ASN A 154 11.32 5.39 -10.91
CA ASN A 154 11.47 4.89 -12.28
C ASN A 154 12.85 5.20 -12.87
N ASN A 155 13.51 6.30 -12.43
CA ASN A 155 14.84 6.68 -12.92
C ASN A 155 15.96 5.82 -12.32
N ILE A 156 15.72 5.24 -11.14
CA ILE A 156 16.70 4.39 -10.43
C ILE A 156 16.45 2.89 -10.60
N SER A 157 15.42 2.51 -11.37
CA SER A 157 15.10 1.11 -11.63
C SER A 157 16.16 0.38 -12.47
N GLY A 158 16.97 1.12 -13.22
CA GLY A 158 18.03 0.58 -14.06
C GLY A 158 17.47 -0.41 -15.11
N SER A 159 18.10 -1.58 -15.20
CA SER A 159 17.66 -2.66 -16.10
C SER A 159 16.50 -3.51 -15.55
N LYS A 160 16.01 -3.21 -14.34
CA LYS A 160 14.90 -3.96 -13.73
C LYS A 160 13.59 -3.62 -14.43
N ASN A 161 12.81 -4.65 -14.77
CA ASN A 161 11.49 -4.47 -15.37
C ASN A 161 10.45 -4.16 -14.27
N ILE A 162 10.59 -3.00 -13.63
CA ILE A 162 9.68 -2.50 -12.61
C ILE A 162 9.15 -1.12 -13.00
N ARG A 163 7.87 -0.90 -12.74
CA ARG A 163 7.20 0.39 -12.95
C ARG A 163 6.56 0.89 -11.68
N PHE A 164 6.85 2.11 -11.32
CA PHE A 164 6.21 2.85 -10.23
C PHE A 164 5.19 3.83 -10.79
N SER A 165 3.99 3.83 -10.23
CA SER A 165 2.89 4.70 -10.62
C SER A 165 2.22 5.31 -9.39
N VAL A 166 1.68 6.51 -9.55
CA VAL A 166 0.89 7.19 -8.54
C VAL A 166 -0.56 7.25 -9.03
N CYS A 167 -1.49 6.83 -8.17
CA CYS A 167 -2.92 6.84 -8.45
C CYS A 167 -3.62 7.84 -7.53
N LEU A 168 -4.18 8.87 -8.11
CA LEU A 168 -4.96 9.86 -7.37
C LEU A 168 -6.37 9.33 -7.07
N LEU A 169 -6.76 9.36 -5.80
CA LEU A 169 -8.12 9.08 -5.36
C LEU A 169 -8.86 10.39 -5.09
N TYR A 170 -9.89 10.66 -5.88
CA TYR A 170 -10.74 11.86 -5.75
C TYR A 170 -11.83 11.68 -4.71
N THR A 171 -12.41 10.49 -4.63
CA THR A 171 -13.48 10.17 -3.70
C THR A 171 -13.02 9.04 -2.80
N SER A 172 -12.69 9.36 -1.57
CA SER A 172 -12.67 8.39 -0.50
C SER A 172 -14.01 8.49 0.21
N PRO A 173 -14.73 7.41 0.49
CA PRO A 173 -15.86 7.48 1.41
C PRO A 173 -15.31 7.79 2.79
N SER A 174 -15.02 9.07 3.01
CA SER A 174 -14.65 9.63 4.29
C SER A 174 -15.93 10.06 4.99
N PRO A 175 -16.11 9.78 6.27
CA PRO A 175 -17.24 10.31 7.04
C PRO A 175 -17.27 11.84 7.11
N ARG A 176 -16.38 12.52 6.42
CA ARG A 176 -16.18 13.99 6.42
C ARG A 176 -16.47 14.66 5.07
N ASP A 177 -16.92 13.90 4.07
CA ASP A 177 -17.40 14.46 2.80
C ASP A 177 -18.91 14.66 2.85
#